data_873d8bca8e839399b0dbf1691c1521d0
#
_entry.id   873d8bca8e839399b0dbf1691c1521d0
#
_cell.length_a   1.000
_cell.length_b   1.000
_cell.length_c   1.000
_cell.angle_alpha   90.00
_cell.angle_beta   90.00
_cell.angle_gamma   90.00
#
_symmetry.space_group_name_H-M   'P 1'
#
loop_
_entity.id
_entity.type
_entity.pdbx_description
1 polymer ?
#
loop_
_entity_poly.entity_id
_entity_poly.type
_entity_poly.pdbx_seq_one_letter_code
_entity_poly.pdbx_strand_id
1 'polypeptide(L)'
;MQKHILIIGDEENGQRVADGLASGGFETRLLSPSSRSASQGLGPVQGSFDAYHVEVTGTEKPEPLVASRAILAPTPILEPTFSSLGLQPGEHVLSLSAFMDRMPTLPPSPDETRPGPSVAFFLGLAGETRPSVLRRVLEVLPFLRNELRRQVTILYGNLKVSGAGLEARVREARTQGVIFLRFSHVLPTFSQDGEGRVTVSCVDEASRLPMTFRPDLAVVDEDLRAGAETRRVAGLLHADPGPDGFLPSDNVLRMGCQTNRRGIVGLVPEADPLGRDTLDDDLDAVMIHMRALERLDDWEDSKVASIDPGRCARCLTCYRVCPHGAVTVEERVAIPPGACFGCGTCEAACPARAISLTQRNNAPQGTDPAPSLEGAVQPGAMVVFGCRRSADRARALCRHLGRELPSDLVFLPVDCAGRISRHMLLEPFLRDAAGVLVLACHPGNCHAEQGNLHARARVEEVQHMLEELGLEKERLGFHTLAANQGPAFDRIAKEFIGRIEGLKD
;
A
#
# COMPACT_ATOMS: atom_id res chain seq x y z
N MET A 1 -29.28 3.45 15.70
CA MET A 1 -28.28 4.57 15.67
C MET A 1 -28.01 4.92 14.22
N GLN A 2 -28.13 6.18 13.87
CA GLN A 2 -27.77 6.65 12.53
C GLN A 2 -26.29 6.37 12.28
N LYS A 3 -25.98 5.76 11.12
CA LYS A 3 -24.61 5.37 10.78
C LYS A 3 -23.94 6.51 10.01
N HIS A 4 -23.36 7.48 10.74
CA HIS A 4 -22.64 8.58 10.11
C HIS A 4 -21.26 8.13 9.59
N ILE A 5 -20.88 8.68 8.43
CA ILE A 5 -19.53 8.58 7.89
C ILE A 5 -18.76 9.85 8.28
N LEU A 6 -17.65 9.69 8.97
CA LEU A 6 -16.77 10.79 9.31
C LEU A 6 -15.82 11.06 8.15
N ILE A 7 -15.79 12.30 7.67
CA ILE A 7 -14.83 12.75 6.67
C ILE A 7 -13.81 13.63 7.36
N ILE A 8 -12.54 13.34 7.17
CA ILE A 8 -11.41 14.09 7.74
C ILE A 8 -10.59 14.63 6.57
N GLY A 9 -10.64 15.93 6.34
CA GLY A 9 -9.99 16.56 5.20
C GLY A 9 -9.98 18.08 5.31
N ASP A 10 -9.42 18.77 4.31
CA ASP A 10 -9.55 20.22 4.21
C ASP A 10 -10.96 20.66 3.79
N GLU A 11 -11.17 22.00 3.76
CA GLU A 11 -12.48 22.56 3.42
C GLU A 11 -12.88 22.26 1.95
N GLU A 12 -11.93 22.18 1.03
CA GLU A 12 -12.22 21.96 -0.39
C GLU A 12 -12.44 20.48 -0.70
N ASN A 13 -11.42 19.64 -0.52
CA ASN A 13 -11.52 18.21 -0.84
C ASN A 13 -12.49 17.49 0.09
N GLY A 14 -12.45 17.80 1.38
CA GLY A 14 -13.36 17.21 2.36
C GLY A 14 -14.82 17.50 2.06
N GLN A 15 -15.14 18.73 1.65
CA GLN A 15 -16.51 19.12 1.29
C GLN A 15 -16.99 18.43 -0.01
N ARG A 16 -16.14 18.36 -1.02
CA ARG A 16 -16.45 17.62 -2.26
C ARG A 16 -16.74 16.14 -2.00
N VAL A 17 -15.98 15.53 -1.10
CA VAL A 17 -16.21 14.14 -0.67
C VAL A 17 -17.55 14.02 0.08
N ALA A 18 -17.85 14.97 0.97
CA ALA A 18 -19.10 14.98 1.71
C ALA A 18 -20.32 15.11 0.78
N ASP A 19 -20.28 16.03 -0.18
CA ASP A 19 -21.35 16.26 -1.15
C ASP A 19 -21.54 15.05 -2.07
N GLY A 20 -20.45 14.45 -2.54
CA GLY A 20 -20.50 13.24 -3.37
C GLY A 20 -21.14 12.05 -2.64
N LEU A 21 -20.78 11.81 -1.38
CA LEU A 21 -21.38 10.74 -0.58
C LEU A 21 -22.83 11.04 -0.20
N ALA A 22 -23.15 12.30 0.11
CA ALA A 22 -24.52 12.71 0.40
C ALA A 22 -25.44 12.48 -0.80
N SER A 23 -24.96 12.74 -2.03
CA SER A 23 -25.70 12.42 -3.26
C SER A 23 -25.96 10.91 -3.42
N GLY A 24 -25.06 10.07 -2.89
CA GLY A 24 -25.21 8.62 -2.81
C GLY A 24 -26.11 8.12 -1.68
N GLY A 25 -26.69 9.03 -0.87
CA GLY A 25 -27.62 8.71 0.23
C GLY A 25 -26.92 8.39 1.56
N PHE A 26 -25.65 8.73 1.73
CA PHE A 26 -24.93 8.55 3.00
C PHE A 26 -25.04 9.81 3.88
N GLU A 27 -25.21 9.60 5.17
CA GLU A 27 -25.08 10.67 6.16
C GLU A 27 -23.62 10.92 6.50
N THR A 28 -23.15 12.14 6.29
CA THR A 28 -21.74 12.50 6.46
C THR A 28 -21.55 13.60 7.50
N ARG A 29 -20.37 13.59 8.14
CA ARG A 29 -19.91 14.68 9.01
C ARG A 29 -18.46 15.01 8.68
N LEU A 30 -18.22 16.26 8.27
CA LEU A 30 -16.89 16.76 7.95
C LEU A 30 -16.18 17.30 9.19
N LEU A 31 -14.91 16.89 9.38
CA LEU A 31 -13.94 17.53 10.28
C LEU A 31 -12.77 18.05 9.44
N SER A 32 -12.46 19.34 9.59
CA SER A 32 -11.35 19.99 8.88
C SER A 32 -10.27 20.44 9.89
N PRO A 33 -9.34 19.55 10.26
CA PRO A 33 -8.34 19.83 11.29
C PRO A 33 -7.34 20.92 10.91
N SER A 34 -7.19 21.21 9.63
CA SER A 34 -6.22 22.16 9.06
C SER A 34 -6.79 23.52 8.74
N SER A 35 -8.10 23.76 8.92
CA SER A 35 -8.69 25.05 8.60
C SER A 35 -8.26 26.13 9.64
N ARG A 36 -7.86 27.30 9.17
CA ARG A 36 -7.49 28.43 10.04
C ARG A 36 -8.64 28.93 10.91
N SER A 37 -9.87 28.57 10.53
CA SER A 37 -11.11 28.89 11.26
C SER A 37 -11.56 27.75 12.18
N ALA A 38 -11.00 26.53 12.04
CA ALA A 38 -11.43 25.37 12.80
C ALA A 38 -10.87 25.40 14.22
N SER A 39 -11.74 25.68 15.17
CA SER A 39 -11.50 25.44 16.59
C SER A 39 -11.46 23.94 16.95
N GLN A 40 -11.81 23.06 16.00
CA GLN A 40 -12.00 21.62 16.22
C GLN A 40 -10.87 20.80 15.61
N GLY A 41 -10.19 20.02 16.45
CA GLY A 41 -9.18 19.06 16.04
C GLY A 41 -9.61 17.62 16.26
N LEU A 42 -8.90 16.67 15.66
CA LEU A 42 -9.09 15.24 15.88
C LEU A 42 -8.19 14.80 17.04
N GLY A 43 -8.82 14.27 18.10
CA GLY A 43 -8.17 13.58 19.21
C GLY A 43 -8.08 12.06 18.98
N PRO A 44 -7.84 11.28 20.05
CA PRO A 44 -7.78 9.84 19.97
C PRO A 44 -9.02 9.20 19.33
N VAL A 45 -8.79 8.17 18.51
CA VAL A 45 -9.83 7.36 17.90
C VAL A 45 -9.79 5.97 18.52
N GLN A 46 -10.88 5.56 19.13
CA GLN A 46 -11.03 4.26 19.76
C GLN A 46 -12.11 3.42 19.08
N GLY A 47 -12.20 2.14 19.41
CA GLY A 47 -13.20 1.26 18.83
C GLY A 47 -12.78 0.65 17.50
N SER A 48 -13.77 0.17 16.75
CA SER A 48 -13.57 -0.56 15.51
C SER A 48 -14.71 -0.31 14.52
N PHE A 49 -14.72 -1.05 13.41
CA PHE A 49 -15.77 -0.97 12.39
C PHE A 49 -17.17 -0.93 12.99
N ASP A 50 -18.00 -0.03 12.49
CA ASP A 50 -19.36 0.35 12.92
C ASP A 50 -19.45 1.12 14.26
N ALA A 51 -18.35 1.28 15.01
CA ALA A 51 -18.33 2.02 16.28
C ALA A 51 -16.97 2.65 16.55
N TYR A 52 -16.55 3.58 15.71
CA TYR A 52 -15.38 4.42 15.97
C TYR A 52 -15.78 5.58 16.86
N HIS A 53 -15.22 5.62 18.06
CA HIS A 53 -15.37 6.71 19.02
C HIS A 53 -14.25 7.71 18.78
N VAL A 54 -14.61 8.91 18.35
CA VAL A 54 -13.68 9.96 17.96
C VAL A 54 -13.79 11.11 18.95
N GLU A 55 -12.72 11.45 19.59
CA GLU A 55 -12.66 12.66 20.41
C GLU A 55 -12.45 13.88 19.50
N VAL A 56 -13.33 14.86 19.60
CA VAL A 56 -13.20 16.15 18.91
C VAL A 56 -12.66 17.16 19.89
N THR A 57 -11.43 17.65 19.65
CA THR A 57 -10.78 18.65 20.49
C THR A 57 -11.13 20.07 20.06
N GLY A 58 -11.06 21.07 20.98
CA GLY A 58 -11.35 22.47 20.65
C GLY A 58 -12.81 22.90 20.81
N THR A 59 -13.66 22.03 21.34
CA THR A 59 -15.04 22.37 21.75
C THR A 59 -15.09 22.62 23.26
N GLU A 60 -15.98 23.54 23.73
CA GLU A 60 -16.17 23.81 25.17
C GLU A 60 -16.61 22.56 25.96
N LYS A 61 -17.24 21.61 25.27
CA LYS A 61 -17.60 20.28 25.78
C LYS A 61 -17.21 19.24 24.73
N PRO A 62 -16.17 18.43 24.95
CA PRO A 62 -15.85 17.36 24.04
C PRO A 62 -16.97 16.29 24.10
N GLU A 63 -17.84 16.29 23.12
CA GLU A 63 -18.78 15.19 22.93
C GLU A 63 -18.09 14.15 22.05
N PRO A 64 -18.03 12.87 22.48
CA PRO A 64 -17.49 11.83 21.64
C PRO A 64 -18.39 11.63 20.42
N LEU A 65 -17.81 11.80 19.24
CA LEU A 65 -18.47 11.49 17.97
C LEU A 65 -18.37 9.99 17.72
N VAL A 66 -19.50 9.33 17.50
CA VAL A 66 -19.52 7.93 17.08
C VAL A 66 -19.73 7.86 15.57
N ALA A 67 -18.74 7.33 14.85
CA ALA A 67 -18.80 7.12 13.42
C ALA A 67 -18.78 5.64 13.07
N SER A 68 -19.57 5.22 12.10
CA SER A 68 -19.54 3.85 11.60
C SER A 68 -18.34 3.59 10.70
N ARG A 69 -17.90 4.64 9.99
CA ARG A 69 -16.79 4.63 9.01
C ARG A 69 -16.07 5.97 9.04
N ALA A 70 -14.82 5.99 8.57
CA ALA A 70 -14.05 7.21 8.42
C ALA A 70 -13.36 7.28 7.05
N ILE A 71 -13.34 8.47 6.46
CA ILE A 71 -12.66 8.76 5.20
C ILE A 71 -11.63 9.85 5.44
N LEU A 72 -10.38 9.56 5.13
CA LEU A 72 -9.28 10.54 5.16
C LEU A 72 -9.07 11.08 3.75
N ALA A 73 -9.35 12.37 3.56
CA ALA A 73 -9.23 13.09 2.29
C ALA A 73 -8.35 14.34 2.44
N PRO A 74 -7.03 14.17 2.66
CA PRO A 74 -6.11 15.27 2.87
C PRO A 74 -5.69 15.94 1.58
N THR A 75 -5.28 17.20 1.65
CA THR A 75 -4.52 17.84 0.58
C THR A 75 -3.06 17.39 0.63
N PRO A 76 -2.49 16.91 -0.49
CA PRO A 76 -1.08 16.57 -0.55
C PRO A 76 -0.18 17.81 -0.49
N ILE A 77 1.04 17.62 -0.03
CA ILE A 77 2.11 18.62 -0.09
C ILE A 77 2.94 18.33 -1.33
N LEU A 78 3.16 19.35 -2.15
CA LEU A 78 4.08 19.32 -3.29
C LEU A 78 5.50 19.67 -2.80
N GLU A 79 6.40 18.71 -2.81
CA GLU A 79 7.80 18.86 -2.39
C GLU A 79 8.70 18.90 -3.62
N PRO A 80 9.33 20.06 -3.92
CA PRO A 80 10.22 20.19 -5.08
C PRO A 80 11.47 19.31 -4.94
N THR A 81 11.90 18.70 -6.05
CA THR A 81 13.01 17.73 -6.08
C THR A 81 14.40 18.37 -6.22
N PHE A 82 14.57 19.65 -5.84
CA PHE A 82 15.85 20.39 -5.97
C PHE A 82 17.05 19.67 -5.36
N SER A 83 16.90 19.17 -4.12
CA SER A 83 17.99 18.54 -3.38
C SER A 83 18.47 17.24 -4.07
N SER A 84 17.56 16.50 -4.66
CA SER A 84 17.88 15.26 -5.38
C SER A 84 18.71 15.51 -6.65
N LEU A 85 18.63 16.73 -7.19
CA LEU A 85 19.36 17.16 -8.38
C LEU A 85 20.62 17.96 -8.06
N GLY A 86 20.84 18.28 -6.77
CA GLY A 86 21.93 19.16 -6.34
C GLY A 86 21.74 20.61 -6.79
N LEU A 87 20.50 21.03 -7.08
CA LEU A 87 20.15 22.37 -7.53
C LEU A 87 19.62 23.23 -6.37
N GLN A 88 19.80 24.55 -6.49
CA GLN A 88 19.22 25.53 -5.58
C GLN A 88 18.15 26.36 -6.31
N PRO A 89 16.98 26.60 -5.67
CA PRO A 89 15.95 27.44 -6.26
C PRO A 89 16.46 28.88 -6.45
N GLY A 90 15.99 29.53 -7.51
CA GLY A 90 16.39 30.88 -7.83
C GLY A 90 15.70 31.43 -9.07
N GLU A 91 16.23 32.49 -9.65
CA GLU A 91 15.65 33.16 -10.84
C GLU A 91 15.58 32.22 -12.05
N HIS A 92 16.58 31.34 -12.21
CA HIS A 92 16.73 30.41 -13.32
C HIS A 92 16.30 28.98 -13.01
N VAL A 93 15.99 28.66 -11.73
CA VAL A 93 15.61 27.32 -11.26
C VAL A 93 14.34 27.39 -10.42
N LEU A 94 13.27 26.84 -10.93
CA LEU A 94 11.95 26.91 -10.31
C LEU A 94 11.39 25.50 -10.06
N SER A 95 10.53 25.36 -9.07
CA SER A 95 9.63 24.20 -8.99
C SER A 95 8.53 24.34 -10.04
N LEU A 96 7.84 23.24 -10.35
CA LEU A 96 6.72 23.27 -11.29
C LEU A 96 5.63 24.24 -10.84
N SER A 97 5.27 24.25 -9.55
CA SER A 97 4.27 25.18 -9.00
C SER A 97 4.73 26.64 -9.11
N ALA A 98 5.95 26.93 -8.67
CA ALA A 98 6.51 28.29 -8.78
C ALA A 98 6.63 28.76 -10.25
N PHE A 99 6.92 27.84 -11.16
CA PHE A 99 6.94 28.13 -12.58
C PHE A 99 5.53 28.45 -13.12
N MET A 100 4.50 27.68 -12.74
CA MET A 100 3.13 27.93 -13.18
C MET A 100 2.63 29.29 -12.69
N ASP A 101 2.93 29.68 -11.44
CA ASP A 101 2.60 31.01 -10.90
C ASP A 101 3.30 32.14 -11.64
N ARG A 102 4.58 31.94 -12.01
CA ARG A 102 5.38 32.95 -12.72
C ARG A 102 5.08 33.02 -14.22
N MET A 103 4.70 31.93 -14.84
CA MET A 103 4.53 31.78 -16.29
C MET A 103 3.68 32.87 -16.94
N PRO A 104 2.52 33.32 -16.37
CA PRO A 104 1.74 34.39 -16.98
C PRO A 104 2.44 35.75 -17.07
N THR A 105 3.49 35.95 -16.26
CA THR A 105 4.28 37.22 -16.25
C THR A 105 5.50 37.17 -17.13
N LEU A 106 5.81 36.03 -17.74
CA LEU A 106 6.97 35.89 -18.62
C LEU A 106 6.73 36.66 -19.95
N PRO A 107 7.72 37.44 -20.41
CA PRO A 107 7.59 38.12 -21.69
C PRO A 107 7.64 37.13 -22.86
N PRO A 108 6.90 37.37 -23.94
CA PRO A 108 7.04 36.61 -25.17
C PRO A 108 8.42 36.81 -25.78
N SER A 109 8.83 35.92 -26.70
CA SER A 109 10.09 36.11 -27.42
C SER A 109 10.05 37.39 -28.26
N PRO A 110 11.05 38.25 -28.14
CA PRO A 110 11.08 39.53 -28.86
C PRO A 110 11.30 39.40 -30.35
N ASP A 111 11.82 38.27 -30.81
CA ASP A 111 12.20 38.05 -32.23
C ASP A 111 11.41 36.84 -32.76
N GLU A 112 10.60 37.10 -33.78
CA GLU A 112 9.79 36.07 -34.46
C GLU A 112 10.63 35.12 -35.33
N THR A 113 11.82 35.51 -35.68
CA THR A 113 12.69 34.76 -36.59
C THR A 113 13.69 33.87 -35.86
N ARG A 114 13.88 34.09 -34.56
CA ARG A 114 14.80 33.31 -33.71
C ARG A 114 14.06 32.50 -32.64
N PRO A 115 14.58 31.31 -32.32
CA PRO A 115 14.07 30.59 -31.18
C PRO A 115 14.13 31.43 -29.90
N GLY A 116 12.99 31.56 -29.20
CA GLY A 116 12.93 32.29 -27.95
C GLY A 116 13.70 31.58 -26.80
N PRO A 117 13.77 32.24 -25.64
CA PRO A 117 14.39 31.66 -24.46
C PRO A 117 13.87 30.26 -24.17
N SER A 118 14.76 29.38 -23.72
CA SER A 118 14.50 27.96 -23.55
C SER A 118 13.99 27.62 -22.13
N VAL A 119 13.06 26.69 -22.03
CA VAL A 119 12.57 26.13 -20.77
C VAL A 119 12.81 24.62 -20.77
N ALA A 120 13.45 24.10 -19.74
CA ALA A 120 13.65 22.67 -19.59
C ALA A 120 12.93 22.16 -18.34
N PHE A 121 12.07 21.14 -18.53
CA PHE A 121 11.42 20.40 -17.46
C PHE A 121 12.22 19.15 -17.14
N PHE A 122 12.49 18.91 -15.86
CA PHE A 122 13.23 17.74 -15.37
C PHE A 122 12.26 16.84 -14.62
N LEU A 123 11.91 15.68 -15.20
CA LEU A 123 10.87 14.81 -14.72
C LEU A 123 11.41 13.41 -14.39
N GLY A 124 11.02 12.88 -13.23
CA GLY A 124 11.32 11.50 -12.86
C GLY A 124 12.80 11.22 -12.57
N LEU A 125 13.52 12.19 -12.04
CA LEU A 125 14.95 12.07 -11.69
C LEU A 125 15.15 11.56 -10.27
N ALA A 126 14.27 11.95 -9.34
CA ALA A 126 14.28 11.47 -7.97
C ALA A 126 13.47 10.17 -7.77
N GLY A 127 12.60 9.87 -8.71
CA GLY A 127 11.69 8.73 -8.71
C GLY A 127 10.89 8.70 -10.01
N GLU A 128 9.85 7.88 -10.10
CA GLU A 128 8.96 7.88 -11.26
C GLU A 128 8.06 9.13 -11.28
N THR A 129 7.96 9.79 -12.43
CA THR A 129 7.03 10.92 -12.63
C THR A 129 5.59 10.47 -12.42
N ARG A 130 4.84 11.17 -11.60
CA ARG A 130 3.39 10.91 -11.44
C ARG A 130 2.61 11.42 -12.65
N PRO A 131 1.51 10.78 -13.04
CA PRO A 131 0.65 11.24 -14.12
C PRO A 131 0.12 12.67 -13.92
N SER A 132 -0.19 13.07 -12.68
CA SER A 132 -0.63 14.42 -12.33
C SER A 132 0.43 15.48 -12.63
N VAL A 133 1.71 15.22 -12.34
CA VAL A 133 2.82 16.11 -12.66
C VAL A 133 2.99 16.24 -14.19
N LEU A 134 2.95 15.10 -14.90
CA LEU A 134 3.03 15.12 -16.36
C LEU A 134 1.85 15.90 -16.97
N ARG A 135 0.64 15.75 -16.44
CA ARG A 135 -0.55 16.50 -16.89
C ARG A 135 -0.32 18.00 -16.76
N ARG A 136 0.11 18.47 -15.58
CA ARG A 136 0.41 19.89 -15.32
C ARG A 136 1.46 20.44 -16.29
N VAL A 137 2.52 19.66 -16.58
CA VAL A 137 3.51 20.06 -17.58
C VAL A 137 2.88 20.16 -18.96
N LEU A 138 2.09 19.16 -19.39
CA LEU A 138 1.44 19.17 -20.71
C LEU A 138 0.41 20.30 -20.87
N GLU A 139 -0.22 20.74 -19.78
CA GLU A 139 -1.18 21.86 -19.79
C GLU A 139 -0.54 23.20 -20.08
N VAL A 140 0.69 23.42 -19.65
CA VAL A 140 1.40 24.70 -19.90
C VAL A 140 2.11 24.76 -21.25
N LEU A 141 2.29 23.63 -21.95
CA LEU A 141 3.02 23.59 -23.21
C LEU A 141 2.41 24.45 -24.33
N PRO A 142 1.07 24.43 -24.56
CA PRO A 142 0.49 25.27 -25.62
C PRO A 142 0.75 26.76 -25.39
N PHE A 143 0.64 27.23 -24.15
CA PHE A 143 0.94 28.63 -23.83
C PHE A 143 2.41 28.96 -24.04
N LEU A 144 3.32 28.10 -23.60
CA LEU A 144 4.76 28.29 -23.80
C LEU A 144 5.15 28.33 -25.29
N ARG A 145 4.56 27.46 -26.10
CA ARG A 145 4.90 27.34 -27.53
C ARG A 145 4.24 28.38 -28.37
N ASN A 146 2.94 28.61 -28.20
CA ASN A 146 2.15 29.45 -29.11
C ASN A 146 2.15 30.91 -28.68
N GLU A 147 2.02 31.20 -27.36
CA GLU A 147 1.96 32.60 -26.89
C GLU A 147 3.34 33.16 -26.58
N LEU A 148 4.19 32.41 -25.87
CA LEU A 148 5.50 32.87 -25.45
C LEU A 148 6.61 32.50 -26.43
N ARG A 149 6.34 31.64 -27.42
CA ARG A 149 7.28 31.15 -28.45
C ARG A 149 8.60 30.63 -27.89
N ARG A 150 8.51 29.91 -26.74
CA ARG A 150 9.66 29.34 -26.07
C ARG A 150 10.09 28.02 -26.68
N GLN A 151 11.40 27.74 -26.66
CA GLN A 151 11.87 26.36 -26.84
C GLN A 151 11.62 25.56 -25.60
N VAL A 152 11.05 24.37 -25.76
CA VAL A 152 10.72 23.50 -24.60
C VAL A 152 11.43 22.18 -24.78
N THR A 153 12.15 21.76 -23.71
CA THR A 153 12.78 20.46 -23.57
C THR A 153 12.24 19.78 -22.33
N ILE A 154 11.86 18.52 -22.48
CA ILE A 154 11.45 17.66 -21.36
C ILE A 154 12.50 16.56 -21.23
N LEU A 155 13.29 16.62 -20.16
CA LEU A 155 14.25 15.58 -19.78
C LEU A 155 13.56 14.62 -18.80
N TYR A 156 13.44 13.35 -19.15
CA TYR A 156 12.64 12.42 -18.40
C TYR A 156 13.24 11.01 -18.33
N GLY A 157 13.00 10.31 -17.21
CA GLY A 157 13.33 8.90 -17.07
C GLY A 157 12.23 8.01 -17.64
N ASN A 158 11.10 7.94 -16.94
CA ASN A 158 9.94 7.16 -17.34
C ASN A 158 8.67 8.01 -17.25
N LEU A 159 8.02 8.26 -18.39
CA LEU A 159 6.75 8.98 -18.43
C LEU A 159 5.59 8.02 -18.15
N LYS A 160 4.90 8.20 -17.05
CA LYS A 160 3.65 7.49 -16.77
C LYS A 160 2.50 8.17 -17.52
N VAL A 161 2.14 7.62 -18.67
CA VAL A 161 1.04 8.09 -19.53
C VAL A 161 -0.27 7.33 -19.25
N SER A 162 -0.41 6.74 -18.07
CA SER A 162 -1.57 5.92 -17.68
C SER A 162 -2.86 6.71 -17.48
N GLY A 163 -2.77 8.05 -17.35
CA GLY A 163 -3.97 8.90 -17.26
C GLY A 163 -4.67 9.08 -18.62
N ALA A 164 -5.98 9.30 -18.58
CA ALA A 164 -6.80 9.47 -19.78
C ALA A 164 -6.26 10.58 -20.70
N GLY A 165 -5.96 10.23 -21.94
CA GLY A 165 -5.51 11.16 -22.98
C GLY A 165 -4.06 11.66 -22.85
N LEU A 166 -3.29 11.29 -21.81
CA LEU A 166 -1.92 11.79 -21.63
C LEU A 166 -0.99 11.40 -22.77
N GLU A 167 -1.05 10.15 -23.26
CA GLU A 167 -0.22 9.75 -24.38
C GLU A 167 -0.51 10.55 -25.66
N ALA A 168 -1.79 10.81 -25.92
CA ALA A 168 -2.20 11.63 -27.09
C ALA A 168 -1.62 13.05 -26.97
N ARG A 169 -1.67 13.65 -25.78
CA ARG A 169 -1.07 14.97 -25.51
C ARG A 169 0.46 14.97 -25.64
N VAL A 170 1.15 13.92 -25.19
CA VAL A 170 2.59 13.77 -25.38
C VAL A 170 2.93 13.69 -26.86
N ARG A 171 2.15 12.95 -27.64
CA ARG A 171 2.32 12.86 -29.10
C ARG A 171 2.09 14.21 -29.78
N GLU A 172 1.04 14.91 -29.39
CA GLU A 172 0.75 16.27 -29.87
C GLU A 172 1.89 17.24 -29.54
N ALA A 173 2.39 17.27 -28.32
CA ALA A 173 3.51 18.11 -27.91
C ALA A 173 4.77 17.86 -28.76
N ARG A 174 5.06 16.61 -29.10
CA ARG A 174 6.15 16.26 -30.03
C ARG A 174 5.93 16.82 -31.41
N THR A 175 4.71 16.77 -31.96
CA THR A 175 4.41 17.37 -33.28
C THR A 175 4.51 18.89 -33.27
N GLN A 176 4.30 19.52 -32.10
CA GLN A 176 4.47 20.95 -31.89
C GLN A 176 5.93 21.36 -31.62
N GLY A 177 6.89 20.43 -31.75
CA GLY A 177 8.32 20.70 -31.65
C GLY A 177 8.84 20.77 -30.20
N VAL A 178 8.15 20.19 -29.24
CA VAL A 178 8.70 19.96 -27.88
C VAL A 178 9.73 18.82 -27.95
N ILE A 179 10.91 19.06 -27.42
CA ILE A 179 12.01 18.08 -27.41
C ILE A 179 11.84 17.18 -26.18
N PHE A 180 11.76 15.88 -26.41
CA PHE A 180 11.69 14.86 -25.37
C PHE A 180 13.01 14.09 -25.32
N LEU A 181 13.81 14.32 -24.29
CA LEU A 181 15.07 13.63 -24.04
C LEU A 181 14.88 12.57 -22.96
N ARG A 182 15.03 11.31 -23.33
CA ARG A 182 14.93 10.20 -22.40
C ARG A 182 16.31 9.78 -21.88
N PHE A 183 16.39 9.54 -20.58
CA PHE A 183 17.52 8.85 -19.96
C PHE A 183 17.03 7.55 -19.31
N SER A 184 17.86 6.49 -19.25
CA SER A 184 17.49 5.23 -18.63
C SER A 184 18.60 4.66 -17.72
N HIS A 185 19.79 4.47 -18.27
CA HIS A 185 20.88 3.80 -17.57
C HIS A 185 21.89 4.78 -16.96
N VAL A 186 22.04 5.97 -17.55
CA VAL A 186 22.94 7.01 -17.07
C VAL A 186 22.11 8.21 -16.64
N LEU A 187 22.17 8.51 -15.35
CA LEU A 187 21.46 9.67 -14.80
C LEU A 187 22.11 10.95 -15.32
N PRO A 188 21.30 11.94 -15.72
CA PRO A 188 21.80 13.27 -16.03
C PRO A 188 22.56 13.90 -14.87
N THR A 189 23.56 14.70 -15.15
CA THR A 189 24.27 15.51 -14.18
C THR A 189 23.96 16.97 -14.35
N PHE A 190 23.88 17.69 -13.25
CA PHE A 190 23.52 19.10 -13.21
C PHE A 190 24.66 19.88 -12.54
N SER A 191 24.96 21.03 -13.07
CA SER A 191 25.83 22.02 -12.42
C SER A 191 25.18 23.39 -12.47
N GLN A 192 25.31 24.16 -11.42
CA GLN A 192 24.77 25.52 -11.33
C GLN A 192 25.92 26.49 -11.12
N ASP A 193 25.98 27.54 -11.93
CA ASP A 193 27.03 28.56 -11.85
C ASP A 193 26.70 29.63 -10.79
N GLY A 194 27.60 30.60 -10.61
CA GLY A 194 27.45 31.66 -9.62
C GLY A 194 26.29 32.63 -9.92
N GLU A 195 25.74 32.63 -11.13
CA GLU A 195 24.55 33.39 -11.53
C GLU A 195 23.26 32.55 -11.39
N GLY A 196 23.37 31.29 -10.94
CA GLY A 196 22.25 30.38 -10.76
C GLY A 196 21.79 29.68 -12.05
N ARG A 197 22.52 29.79 -13.14
CA ARG A 197 22.21 29.14 -14.44
C ARG A 197 22.61 27.67 -14.41
N VAL A 198 21.77 26.83 -14.97
CA VAL A 198 21.96 25.36 -14.97
C VAL A 198 22.62 24.89 -16.26
N THR A 199 23.63 24.06 -16.12
CA THR A 199 24.16 23.25 -17.22
C THR A 199 23.77 21.80 -16.98
N VAL A 200 23.16 21.21 -18.00
CA VAL A 200 22.69 19.80 -17.98
C VAL A 200 23.59 18.99 -18.89
N SER A 201 24.14 17.88 -18.37
CA SER A 201 24.88 16.91 -19.19
C SER A 201 24.15 15.56 -19.09
N CYS A 202 23.76 15.00 -20.21
CA CYS A 202 23.05 13.72 -20.30
C CYS A 202 23.53 12.94 -21.54
N VAL A 203 23.15 11.68 -21.60
CA VAL A 203 23.33 10.84 -22.80
C VAL A 203 21.94 10.64 -23.39
N ASP A 204 21.76 11.05 -24.64
CA ASP A 204 20.51 10.77 -25.36
C ASP A 204 20.40 9.29 -25.66
N GLU A 205 19.31 8.68 -25.22
CA GLU A 205 19.10 7.24 -25.34
C GLU A 205 18.96 6.77 -26.78
N ALA A 206 18.37 7.60 -27.65
CA ALA A 206 18.14 7.27 -29.05
C ALA A 206 19.42 7.28 -29.88
N SER A 207 20.24 8.33 -29.73
CA SER A 207 21.52 8.49 -30.45
C SER A 207 22.73 7.90 -29.72
N ARG A 208 22.59 7.65 -28.38
CA ARG A 208 23.69 7.29 -27.48
C ARG A 208 24.84 8.28 -27.43
N LEU A 209 24.60 9.50 -27.84
CA LEU A 209 25.59 10.55 -27.80
C LEU A 209 25.52 11.39 -26.53
N PRO A 210 26.66 11.82 -25.98
CA PRO A 210 26.66 12.78 -24.88
C PRO A 210 26.17 14.15 -25.40
N MET A 211 25.27 14.75 -24.63
CA MET A 211 24.69 16.05 -24.90
C MET A 211 24.87 16.95 -23.69
N THR A 212 25.17 18.22 -23.98
CA THR A 212 25.22 19.28 -22.95
C THR A 212 24.42 20.46 -23.45
N PHE A 213 23.53 20.98 -22.60
CA PHE A 213 22.71 22.15 -22.90
C PHE A 213 22.49 23.02 -21.66
N ARG A 214 22.14 24.29 -21.89
CA ARG A 214 21.91 25.29 -20.86
C ARG A 214 20.54 25.93 -21.12
N PRO A 215 19.50 25.55 -20.36
CA PRO A 215 18.20 26.22 -20.45
C PRO A 215 18.25 27.58 -19.77
N ASP A 216 17.48 28.55 -20.30
CA ASP A 216 17.29 29.85 -19.63
C ASP A 216 16.46 29.70 -18.33
N LEU A 217 15.53 28.76 -18.33
CA LEU A 217 14.76 28.35 -17.14
C LEU A 217 14.79 26.82 -16.98
N ALA A 218 15.18 26.37 -15.84
CA ALA A 218 15.11 24.98 -15.40
C ALA A 218 13.91 24.80 -14.45
N VAL A 219 13.03 23.87 -14.77
CA VAL A 219 11.85 23.57 -13.97
C VAL A 219 11.97 22.15 -13.45
N VAL A 220 12.05 22.00 -12.13
CA VAL A 220 12.10 20.70 -11.48
C VAL A 220 10.72 20.21 -11.16
N ASP A 221 10.51 18.89 -11.19
CA ASP A 221 9.29 18.26 -10.76
C ASP A 221 9.08 18.34 -9.24
N GLU A 222 7.89 17.97 -8.84
CA GLU A 222 7.47 17.98 -7.44
C GLU A 222 6.98 16.59 -7.06
N ASP A 223 7.44 16.11 -5.91
CA ASP A 223 6.97 14.86 -5.34
C ASP A 223 5.77 15.14 -4.43
N LEU A 224 4.77 14.27 -4.49
CA LEU A 224 3.59 14.34 -3.62
C LEU A 224 3.90 13.65 -2.31
N ARG A 225 3.75 14.38 -1.19
CA ARG A 225 4.00 13.88 0.15
C ARG A 225 2.80 14.11 1.06
N ALA A 226 2.58 13.17 1.96
CA ALA A 226 1.62 13.36 3.03
C ALA A 226 2.15 14.37 4.05
N GLY A 227 1.35 15.38 4.38
CA GLY A 227 1.67 16.35 5.40
C GLY A 227 1.80 15.73 6.79
N ALA A 228 2.36 16.50 7.74
CA ALA A 228 2.48 16.06 9.13
C ALA A 228 1.10 15.74 9.74
N GLU A 229 0.10 16.54 9.43
CA GLU A 229 -1.29 16.33 9.91
C GLU A 229 -1.89 15.05 9.33
N THR A 230 -1.71 14.77 8.04
CA THR A 230 -2.15 13.53 7.41
C THR A 230 -1.56 12.31 8.11
N ARG A 231 -0.25 12.32 8.37
CA ARG A 231 0.44 11.25 9.10
C ARG A 231 -0.06 11.11 10.53
N ARG A 232 -0.31 12.23 11.21
CA ARG A 232 -0.88 12.25 12.57
C ARG A 232 -2.26 11.59 12.59
N VAL A 233 -3.13 11.99 11.68
CA VAL A 233 -4.50 11.44 11.56
C VAL A 233 -4.46 9.95 11.21
N ALA A 234 -3.61 9.53 10.26
CA ALA A 234 -3.43 8.11 9.94
C ALA A 234 -3.01 7.30 11.19
N GLY A 235 -2.09 7.84 12.00
CA GLY A 235 -1.69 7.26 13.27
C GLY A 235 -2.84 7.14 14.28
N LEU A 236 -3.67 8.18 14.43
CA LEU A 236 -4.86 8.15 15.30
C LEU A 236 -5.91 7.14 14.83
N LEU A 237 -6.04 6.98 13.53
CA LEU A 237 -6.91 5.98 12.91
C LEU A 237 -6.30 4.57 12.95
N HIS A 238 -5.05 4.40 13.41
CA HIS A 238 -4.28 3.15 13.33
C HIS A 238 -4.30 2.53 11.93
N ALA A 239 -4.27 3.37 10.90
CA ALA A 239 -4.23 2.96 9.51
C ALA A 239 -2.79 3.06 9.01
N ASP A 240 -2.33 1.99 8.35
CA ASP A 240 -0.95 1.91 7.86
C ASP A 240 -0.79 2.75 6.58
N PRO A 241 0.08 3.78 6.57
CA PRO A 241 0.35 4.55 5.37
C PRO A 241 1.28 3.80 4.40
N GLY A 242 1.23 4.18 3.14
CA GLY A 242 2.20 3.79 2.13
C GLY A 242 3.57 4.48 2.30
N PRO A 243 4.54 4.18 1.40
CA PRO A 243 5.89 4.76 1.47
C PRO A 243 5.90 6.30 1.33
N ASP A 244 4.93 6.87 0.66
CA ASP A 244 4.73 8.32 0.47
C ASP A 244 3.97 8.98 1.64
N GLY A 245 3.56 8.19 2.63
CA GLY A 245 2.85 8.63 3.82
C GLY A 245 1.34 8.78 3.64
N PHE A 246 0.78 8.45 2.48
CA PHE A 246 -0.66 8.46 2.22
C PHE A 246 -1.34 7.15 2.61
N LEU A 247 -2.67 7.22 2.79
CA LEU A 247 -3.56 6.07 2.78
C LEU A 247 -4.23 5.97 1.39
N PRO A 248 -4.48 4.78 0.90
CA PRO A 248 -4.18 3.46 1.46
C PRO A 248 -2.71 3.07 1.35
N SER A 249 -2.32 2.04 2.12
CA SER A 249 -1.00 1.41 1.95
C SER A 249 -0.89 0.72 0.59
N ASP A 250 0.34 0.59 0.08
CA ASP A 250 0.63 -0.08 -1.19
C ASP A 250 0.42 -1.61 -1.07
N ASN A 251 -0.83 -2.05 -1.22
CA ASN A 251 -1.20 -3.45 -1.24
C ASN A 251 -2.05 -3.74 -2.49
N VAL A 252 -1.46 -4.43 -3.45
CA VAL A 252 -2.06 -4.75 -4.76
C VAL A 252 -3.35 -5.59 -4.70
N LEU A 253 -3.68 -6.16 -3.55
CA LEU A 253 -4.90 -6.96 -3.34
C LEU A 253 -6.09 -6.13 -2.84
N ARG A 254 -5.89 -4.82 -2.66
CA ARG A 254 -6.91 -3.89 -2.19
C ARG A 254 -7.35 -2.93 -3.28
N MET A 255 -8.56 -2.44 -3.19
CA MET A 255 -8.98 -1.29 -4.00
C MET A 255 -8.17 -0.06 -3.56
N GLY A 256 -7.94 0.88 -4.47
CA GLY A 256 -7.11 2.05 -4.25
C GLY A 256 -7.53 2.95 -3.07
N CYS A 257 -8.74 2.80 -2.53
CA CYS A 257 -9.22 3.54 -1.37
C CYS A 257 -9.17 2.74 -0.05
N GLN A 258 -8.94 1.41 -0.08
CA GLN A 258 -9.04 0.55 1.10
C GLN A 258 -7.76 0.58 1.94
N THR A 259 -7.91 0.71 3.26
CA THR A 259 -6.80 0.61 4.21
C THR A 259 -6.71 -0.79 4.85
N ASN A 260 -5.71 -0.99 5.71
CA ASN A 260 -5.58 -2.18 6.55
C ASN A 260 -6.74 -2.34 7.55
N ARG A 261 -7.50 -1.28 7.83
CA ARG A 261 -8.66 -1.29 8.75
C ARG A 261 -9.97 -1.21 7.99
N ARG A 262 -10.91 -2.09 8.35
CA ARG A 262 -12.25 -2.07 7.75
C ARG A 262 -13.01 -0.82 8.16
N GLY A 263 -13.65 -0.16 7.20
CA GLY A 263 -14.41 1.07 7.42
C GLY A 263 -13.55 2.34 7.47
N ILE A 264 -12.22 2.23 7.38
CA ILE A 264 -11.33 3.37 7.20
C ILE A 264 -10.84 3.38 5.75
N VAL A 265 -11.01 4.51 5.09
CA VAL A 265 -10.74 4.72 3.66
C VAL A 265 -9.81 5.90 3.51
N GLY A 266 -8.83 5.79 2.63
CA GLY A 266 -7.99 6.89 2.19
C GLY A 266 -8.42 7.36 0.81
N LEU A 267 -8.45 8.67 0.60
CA LEU A 267 -8.78 9.30 -0.66
C LEU A 267 -7.82 10.45 -0.91
N VAL A 268 -6.89 10.26 -1.84
CA VAL A 268 -5.93 11.29 -2.25
C VAL A 268 -5.87 11.28 -3.77
N PRO A 269 -6.75 12.06 -4.44
CA PRO A 269 -6.94 12.00 -5.90
C PRO A 269 -5.66 12.15 -6.70
N GLU A 270 -4.78 13.06 -6.28
CA GLU A 270 -3.53 13.35 -6.96
C GLU A 270 -2.42 12.32 -6.70
N ALA A 271 -2.59 11.46 -5.70
CA ALA A 271 -1.59 10.45 -5.33
C ALA A 271 -1.82 9.09 -6.01
N ASP A 272 -2.89 8.92 -6.79
CA ASP A 272 -3.18 7.65 -7.44
C ASP A 272 -2.09 7.25 -8.45
N PRO A 273 -1.37 6.14 -8.22
CA PRO A 273 -0.33 5.65 -9.13
C PRO A 273 -0.88 5.17 -10.48
N LEU A 274 -2.18 4.92 -10.58
CA LEU A 274 -2.84 4.50 -11.83
C LEU A 274 -3.25 5.68 -12.69
N GLY A 275 -3.07 6.93 -12.22
CA GLY A 275 -3.38 8.14 -12.97
C GLY A 275 -4.86 8.42 -13.14
N ARG A 276 -5.69 7.91 -12.23
CA ARG A 276 -7.08 8.34 -12.12
C ARG A 276 -7.07 9.74 -11.53
N ASP A 277 -7.27 10.72 -12.37
CA ASP A 277 -7.09 12.13 -12.01
C ASP A 277 -8.38 12.82 -11.60
N THR A 278 -9.47 12.07 -11.51
CA THR A 278 -10.76 12.65 -11.15
C THR A 278 -11.16 12.16 -9.76
N LEU A 279 -11.38 13.10 -8.87
CA LEU A 279 -11.99 12.83 -7.56
C LEU A 279 -13.30 12.03 -7.71
N ASP A 280 -13.99 12.20 -8.84
CA ASP A 280 -15.25 11.54 -9.13
C ASP A 280 -15.09 10.01 -9.30
N ASP A 281 -14.04 9.55 -10.02
CA ASP A 281 -13.72 8.12 -10.15
C ASP A 281 -13.38 7.48 -8.79
N ASP A 282 -12.66 8.22 -7.95
CA ASP A 282 -12.31 7.78 -6.60
C ASP A 282 -13.53 7.77 -5.68
N LEU A 283 -14.41 8.74 -5.80
CA LEU A 283 -15.68 8.78 -5.06
C LEU A 283 -16.59 7.61 -5.44
N ASP A 284 -16.66 7.25 -6.71
CA ASP A 284 -17.41 6.07 -7.16
C ASP A 284 -16.85 4.79 -6.56
N ALA A 285 -15.52 4.63 -6.53
CA ALA A 285 -14.86 3.50 -5.88
C ALA A 285 -15.16 3.45 -4.36
N VAL A 286 -15.13 4.61 -3.70
CA VAL A 286 -15.49 4.73 -2.27
C VAL A 286 -16.97 4.37 -2.06
N MET A 287 -17.88 4.89 -2.87
CA MET A 287 -19.31 4.59 -2.76
C MET A 287 -19.61 3.09 -2.94
N ILE A 288 -18.98 2.46 -3.94
CA ILE A 288 -19.09 1.00 -4.15
C ILE A 288 -18.59 0.26 -2.91
N HIS A 289 -17.45 0.67 -2.36
CA HIS A 289 -16.88 0.06 -1.17
C HIS A 289 -17.80 0.24 0.05
N MET A 290 -18.33 1.45 0.28
CA MET A 290 -19.23 1.72 1.40
C MET A 290 -20.52 0.89 1.32
N ARG A 291 -21.11 0.74 0.13
CA ARG A 291 -22.28 -0.15 -0.08
C ARG A 291 -21.94 -1.62 0.13
N ALA A 292 -20.75 -2.06 -0.29
CA ALA A 292 -20.31 -3.43 -0.01
C ALA A 292 -20.16 -3.68 1.49
N LEU A 293 -19.71 -2.67 2.26
CA LEU A 293 -19.62 -2.76 3.72
C LEU A 293 -21.00 -2.81 4.42
N GLU A 294 -22.06 -2.30 3.82
CA GLU A 294 -23.43 -2.42 4.34
C GLU A 294 -23.98 -3.86 4.25
N ARG A 295 -23.47 -4.64 3.29
CA ARG A 295 -23.85 -6.03 3.04
C ARG A 295 -22.93 -7.04 3.71
N LEU A 296 -22.10 -6.62 4.66
CA LEU A 296 -21.15 -7.52 5.34
C LEU A 296 -21.82 -8.68 6.05
N ASP A 297 -23.06 -8.51 6.50
CA ASP A 297 -23.82 -9.56 7.16
C ASP A 297 -24.21 -10.69 6.20
N ASP A 298 -24.22 -10.43 4.87
CA ASP A 298 -24.46 -11.42 3.83
C ASP A 298 -23.22 -12.30 3.55
N TRP A 299 -22.05 -12.02 4.15
CA TRP A 299 -20.83 -12.80 3.98
C TRP A 299 -20.80 -14.04 4.89
N GLU A 300 -21.69 -14.96 4.65
CA GLU A 300 -21.91 -16.17 5.46
C GLU A 300 -20.66 -17.03 5.63
N ASP A 301 -19.81 -17.11 4.62
CA ASP A 301 -18.59 -17.95 4.60
C ASP A 301 -17.36 -17.30 5.24
N SER A 302 -17.47 -16.11 5.82
CA SER A 302 -16.32 -15.43 6.40
C SER A 302 -15.99 -15.97 7.80
N LYS A 303 -14.72 -16.34 8.00
CA LYS A 303 -14.20 -16.71 9.32
C LYS A 303 -13.88 -15.47 10.14
N VAL A 304 -14.15 -15.52 11.43
CA VAL A 304 -13.81 -14.45 12.39
C VAL A 304 -13.17 -15.06 13.64
N ALA A 305 -12.31 -14.28 14.29
CA ALA A 305 -11.71 -14.71 15.55
C ALA A 305 -12.70 -14.47 16.71
N SER A 306 -12.84 -15.45 17.58
CA SER A 306 -13.60 -15.40 18.81
C SER A 306 -12.69 -15.59 20.01
N ILE A 307 -12.96 -14.86 21.09
CA ILE A 307 -12.20 -14.94 22.35
C ILE A 307 -13.04 -15.67 23.40
N ASP A 308 -12.49 -16.72 23.98
CA ASP A 308 -13.04 -17.36 25.21
C ASP A 308 -12.63 -16.49 26.42
N PRO A 309 -13.60 -15.80 27.06
CA PRO A 309 -13.30 -14.92 28.17
C PRO A 309 -12.81 -15.67 29.41
N GLY A 310 -13.17 -16.96 29.57
CA GLY A 310 -12.74 -17.81 30.71
C GLY A 310 -11.25 -18.19 30.60
N ARG A 311 -10.71 -18.23 29.42
CA ARG A 311 -9.28 -18.53 29.17
C ARG A 311 -8.41 -17.29 28.95
N CYS A 312 -9.02 -16.13 28.69
CA CYS A 312 -8.32 -14.92 28.33
C CYS A 312 -7.53 -14.33 29.51
N ALA A 313 -6.19 -14.34 29.40
CA ALA A 313 -5.28 -13.76 30.41
C ALA A 313 -5.12 -12.23 30.31
N ARG A 314 -5.85 -11.54 29.43
CA ARG A 314 -5.77 -10.08 29.19
C ARG A 314 -4.35 -9.57 28.90
N CYS A 315 -3.48 -10.36 28.30
CA CYS A 315 -2.09 -10.01 28.01
C CYS A 315 -1.94 -9.02 26.81
N LEU A 316 -3.03 -8.74 26.09
CA LEU A 316 -3.11 -7.83 24.95
C LEU A 316 -2.21 -8.20 23.77
N THR A 317 -1.70 -9.42 23.70
CA THR A 317 -0.89 -9.87 22.55
C THR A 317 -1.70 -9.80 21.26
N CYS A 318 -2.97 -10.24 21.29
CA CYS A 318 -3.87 -10.16 20.13
C CYS A 318 -4.08 -8.73 19.62
N TYR A 319 -4.15 -7.75 20.53
CA TYR A 319 -4.26 -6.34 20.18
C TYR A 319 -3.00 -5.84 19.42
N ARG A 320 -1.80 -6.20 19.94
CA ARG A 320 -0.53 -5.76 19.33
C ARG A 320 -0.20 -6.40 18.00
N VAL A 321 -0.64 -7.66 17.78
CA VAL A 321 -0.30 -8.39 16.54
C VAL A 321 -1.38 -8.27 15.46
N CYS A 322 -2.52 -7.62 15.73
CA CYS A 322 -3.60 -7.50 14.77
C CYS A 322 -3.29 -6.39 13.74
N PRO A 323 -2.95 -6.73 12.49
CA PRO A 323 -2.63 -5.72 11.48
C PRO A 323 -3.85 -4.91 11.03
N HIS A 324 -5.05 -5.39 11.41
CA HIS A 324 -6.31 -4.76 11.02
C HIS A 324 -6.93 -3.90 12.14
N GLY A 325 -6.27 -3.80 13.31
CA GLY A 325 -6.80 -3.07 14.46
C GLY A 325 -8.22 -3.52 14.87
N ALA A 326 -8.52 -4.82 14.68
CA ALA A 326 -9.86 -5.37 14.91
C ALA A 326 -10.13 -5.72 16.38
N VAL A 327 -9.13 -5.65 17.24
CA VAL A 327 -9.27 -6.00 18.67
C VAL A 327 -9.58 -4.73 19.45
N THR A 328 -10.63 -4.74 20.23
CA THR A 328 -11.02 -3.65 21.12
C THR A 328 -10.72 -4.02 22.58
N VAL A 329 -10.37 -3.02 23.37
CA VAL A 329 -10.04 -3.17 24.79
C VAL A 329 -10.84 -2.13 25.57
N GLU A 330 -11.91 -2.60 26.16
CA GLU A 330 -12.77 -1.82 27.07
C GLU A 330 -12.80 -2.52 28.42
N GLU A 331 -13.97 -2.82 28.95
CA GLU A 331 -14.09 -3.67 30.14
C GLU A 331 -13.54 -5.08 29.87
N ARG A 332 -13.64 -5.55 28.64
CA ARG A 332 -13.14 -6.85 28.13
C ARG A 332 -12.37 -6.67 26.86
N VAL A 333 -11.51 -7.65 26.56
CA VAL A 333 -10.88 -7.76 25.25
C VAL A 333 -11.88 -8.44 24.32
N ALA A 334 -12.23 -7.79 23.22
CA ALA A 334 -13.21 -8.28 22.25
C ALA A 334 -12.70 -8.16 20.80
N ILE A 335 -13.26 -8.95 19.91
CA ILE A 335 -13.02 -8.88 18.49
C ILE A 335 -14.37 -8.77 17.79
N PRO A 336 -14.84 -7.56 17.46
CA PRO A 336 -16.09 -7.39 16.73
C PRO A 336 -16.01 -8.12 15.39
N PRO A 337 -17.00 -8.98 15.05
CA PRO A 337 -16.97 -9.77 13.82
C PRO A 337 -16.85 -8.91 12.56
N GLY A 338 -17.49 -7.74 12.55
CA GLY A 338 -17.41 -6.77 11.45
C GLY A 338 -16.00 -6.24 11.18
N ALA A 339 -15.15 -6.12 12.20
CA ALA A 339 -13.78 -5.62 12.08
C ALA A 339 -12.76 -6.72 11.67
N CYS A 340 -13.08 -7.99 11.93
CA CYS A 340 -12.14 -9.10 11.77
C CYS A 340 -12.04 -9.54 10.30
N PHE A 341 -10.80 -9.76 9.83
CA PHE A 341 -10.50 -10.28 8.49
C PHE A 341 -10.24 -11.80 8.48
N GLY A 342 -10.36 -12.50 9.60
CA GLY A 342 -10.22 -13.95 9.69
C GLY A 342 -8.81 -14.48 9.41
N CYS A 343 -7.77 -13.68 9.57
CA CYS A 343 -6.40 -14.09 9.23
C CYS A 343 -5.76 -15.08 10.24
N GLY A 344 -6.28 -15.17 11.48
CA GLY A 344 -5.81 -16.09 12.51
C GLY A 344 -4.48 -15.73 13.19
N THR A 345 -3.87 -14.58 12.86
CA THR A 345 -2.60 -14.16 13.48
C THR A 345 -2.70 -14.04 15.00
N CYS A 346 -3.83 -13.55 15.51
CA CYS A 346 -4.10 -13.46 16.96
C CYS A 346 -4.32 -14.83 17.63
N GLU A 347 -4.92 -15.80 16.92
CA GLU A 347 -5.07 -17.18 17.38
C GLU A 347 -3.68 -17.82 17.60
N ALA A 348 -2.82 -17.74 16.59
CA ALA A 348 -1.47 -18.30 16.65
C ALA A 348 -0.56 -17.62 17.67
N ALA A 349 -0.81 -16.35 17.99
CA ALA A 349 -0.03 -15.58 18.97
C ALA A 349 -0.56 -15.64 20.39
N CYS A 350 -1.76 -16.22 20.63
CA CYS A 350 -2.39 -16.23 21.95
C CYS A 350 -1.71 -17.24 22.90
N PRO A 351 -0.99 -16.79 23.97
CA PRO A 351 -0.30 -17.71 24.87
C PRO A 351 -1.27 -18.55 25.69
N ALA A 352 -2.47 -18.04 25.98
CA ALA A 352 -3.51 -18.72 26.73
C ALA A 352 -4.40 -19.63 25.86
N ARG A 353 -4.16 -19.68 24.53
CA ARG A 353 -5.02 -20.39 23.57
C ARG A 353 -6.51 -20.07 23.73
N ALA A 354 -6.80 -18.81 24.05
CA ALA A 354 -8.14 -18.31 24.28
C ALA A 354 -8.83 -17.81 22.99
N ILE A 355 -8.17 -17.89 21.85
CA ILE A 355 -8.69 -17.38 20.57
C ILE A 355 -8.78 -18.52 19.58
N SER A 356 -9.92 -18.59 18.90
CA SER A 356 -10.18 -19.54 17.81
C SER A 356 -10.86 -18.84 16.64
N LEU A 357 -10.59 -19.31 15.41
CA LEU A 357 -11.37 -18.92 14.24
C LEU A 357 -12.68 -19.72 14.19
N THR A 358 -13.78 -19.01 13.95
CA THR A 358 -15.11 -19.60 13.79
C THR A 358 -15.76 -19.07 12.53
N GLN A 359 -16.70 -19.80 11.95
CA GLN A 359 -17.59 -19.28 10.90
C GLN A 359 -18.43 -18.14 11.49
N ARG A 360 -18.60 -17.03 10.76
CA ARG A 360 -19.27 -15.82 11.25
C ARG A 360 -20.70 -16.06 11.75
N ASN A 361 -21.45 -16.91 11.06
CA ASN A 361 -22.86 -17.18 11.35
C ASN A 361 -23.09 -18.40 12.27
N ASN A 362 -22.05 -19.14 12.60
CA ASN A 362 -22.12 -20.23 13.55
C ASN A 362 -21.73 -19.72 14.93
N ALA A 363 -22.73 -19.52 15.81
CA ALA A 363 -22.52 -19.36 17.23
C ALA A 363 -21.60 -20.47 17.77
N PRO A 364 -20.98 -20.34 18.94
CA PRO A 364 -19.70 -20.90 19.41
C PRO A 364 -19.45 -22.41 19.32
N GLN A 365 -20.19 -23.16 18.51
CA GLN A 365 -20.11 -24.62 18.42
C GLN A 365 -19.22 -25.18 17.30
N GLY A 366 -18.66 -24.35 16.44
CA GLY A 366 -17.80 -24.82 15.34
C GLY A 366 -16.48 -24.06 15.29
N THR A 367 -15.53 -24.44 16.13
CA THR A 367 -14.13 -24.00 15.89
C THR A 367 -13.67 -24.57 14.55
N ASP A 368 -13.16 -23.71 13.67
CA ASP A 368 -12.43 -24.18 12.50
C ASP A 368 -11.10 -24.77 13.00
N PRO A 369 -10.96 -26.10 13.04
CA PRO A 369 -9.75 -26.69 13.58
C PRO A 369 -8.55 -26.25 12.75
N ALA A 370 -7.40 -26.08 13.40
CA ALA A 370 -6.14 -26.07 12.68
C ALA A 370 -6.08 -27.32 11.80
N PRO A 371 -5.43 -27.28 10.63
CA PRO A 371 -5.33 -28.46 9.78
C PRO A 371 -4.92 -29.67 10.61
N SER A 372 -5.76 -30.71 10.61
CA SER A 372 -5.45 -31.91 11.38
C SER A 372 -4.29 -32.65 10.75
N LEU A 373 -3.29 -32.98 11.54
CA LEU A 373 -2.17 -33.84 11.15
C LEU A 373 -2.49 -35.33 11.38
N GLU A 374 -3.62 -35.66 12.04
CA GLU A 374 -4.01 -37.01 12.34
C GLU A 374 -4.26 -37.80 11.05
N GLY A 375 -3.52 -38.90 10.90
CA GLY A 375 -3.57 -39.77 9.72
C GLY A 375 -2.97 -39.19 8.44
N ALA A 376 -2.63 -37.89 8.40
CA ALA A 376 -2.08 -37.24 7.24
C ALA A 376 -0.54 -37.31 7.18
N VAL A 377 0.12 -37.36 8.33
CA VAL A 377 1.59 -37.36 8.42
C VAL A 377 2.08 -38.76 8.76
N GLN A 378 2.87 -39.35 7.86
CA GLN A 378 3.58 -40.61 8.07
C GLN A 378 5.04 -40.30 8.46
N PRO A 379 5.71 -41.24 9.19
CA PRO A 379 7.15 -41.11 9.46
C PRO A 379 7.94 -40.86 8.17
N GLY A 380 8.83 -39.89 8.20
CA GLY A 380 9.62 -39.47 7.03
C GLY A 380 8.92 -38.52 6.05
N ALA A 381 7.64 -38.19 6.24
CA ALA A 381 6.90 -37.27 5.38
C ALA A 381 7.45 -35.83 5.44
N MET A 382 7.30 -35.12 4.32
CA MET A 382 7.53 -33.67 4.21
C MET A 382 6.21 -32.93 4.37
N VAL A 383 6.09 -32.10 5.39
CA VAL A 383 4.86 -31.32 5.64
C VAL A 383 5.02 -29.92 5.11
N VAL A 384 4.07 -29.49 4.28
CA VAL A 384 4.04 -28.12 3.71
C VAL A 384 2.79 -27.39 4.20
N PHE A 385 2.99 -26.36 5.01
CA PHE A 385 1.93 -25.40 5.33
C PHE A 385 1.91 -24.30 4.27
N GLY A 386 0.84 -24.23 3.49
CA GLY A 386 0.73 -23.28 2.39
C GLY A 386 -0.43 -22.30 2.53
N CYS A 387 -0.15 -21.01 2.37
CA CYS A 387 -1.21 -20.00 2.31
C CYS A 387 -2.19 -20.31 1.17
N ARG A 388 -3.50 -20.40 1.48
CA ARG A 388 -4.56 -20.72 0.52
C ARG A 388 -4.63 -19.74 -0.65
N ARG A 389 -4.28 -18.46 -0.42
CA ARG A 389 -4.34 -17.40 -1.42
C ARG A 389 -3.12 -17.32 -2.32
N SER A 390 -1.99 -17.91 -1.94
CA SER A 390 -0.76 -17.94 -2.74
C SER A 390 -0.27 -19.36 -3.02
N ALA A 391 0.29 -20.03 -2.02
CA ALA A 391 0.92 -21.34 -2.18
C ALA A 391 -0.02 -22.44 -2.68
N ASP A 392 -1.27 -22.49 -2.19
CA ASP A 392 -2.24 -23.50 -2.63
C ASP A 392 -2.66 -23.26 -4.09
N ARG A 393 -2.81 -22.01 -4.50
CA ARG A 393 -3.06 -21.66 -5.90
C ARG A 393 -1.87 -21.95 -6.81
N ALA A 394 -0.66 -21.64 -6.36
CA ALA A 394 0.56 -21.99 -7.09
C ALA A 394 0.72 -23.51 -7.25
N ARG A 395 0.38 -24.28 -6.19
CA ARG A 395 0.33 -25.75 -6.25
C ARG A 395 -0.70 -26.25 -7.26
N ALA A 396 -1.88 -25.66 -7.28
CA ALA A 396 -2.91 -26.02 -8.27
C ALA A 396 -2.43 -25.73 -9.68
N LEU A 397 -1.81 -24.58 -9.94
CA LEU A 397 -1.21 -24.22 -11.21
C LEU A 397 -0.08 -25.19 -11.60
N CYS A 398 0.79 -25.57 -10.64
CA CYS A 398 1.86 -26.55 -10.84
C CYS A 398 1.31 -27.88 -11.40
N ARG A 399 0.23 -28.40 -10.78
CA ARG A 399 -0.47 -29.61 -11.25
C ARG A 399 -1.10 -29.43 -12.62
N HIS A 400 -1.73 -28.27 -12.86
CA HIS A 400 -2.34 -27.96 -14.15
C HIS A 400 -1.30 -27.93 -15.28
N LEU A 401 -0.07 -27.55 -14.98
CA LEU A 401 1.05 -27.56 -15.92
C LEU A 401 1.70 -28.95 -16.06
N GLY A 402 1.07 -30.02 -15.54
CA GLY A 402 1.55 -31.41 -15.67
C GLY A 402 2.79 -31.71 -14.84
N ARG A 403 3.11 -30.91 -13.81
CA ARG A 403 4.24 -31.17 -12.93
C ARG A 403 3.79 -32.06 -11.77
N GLU A 404 4.42 -33.21 -11.65
CA GLU A 404 4.17 -34.13 -10.54
C GLU A 404 4.91 -33.68 -9.28
N LEU A 405 4.19 -33.69 -8.18
CA LEU A 405 4.75 -33.44 -6.85
C LEU A 405 5.11 -34.78 -6.20
N PRO A 406 6.17 -34.81 -5.38
CA PRO A 406 6.54 -36.02 -4.63
C PRO A 406 5.39 -36.56 -3.79
N SER A 407 5.25 -37.88 -3.74
CA SER A 407 4.13 -38.58 -3.06
C SER A 407 4.16 -38.45 -1.55
N ASP A 408 5.35 -38.23 -0.99
CA ASP A 408 5.64 -38.05 0.44
C ASP A 408 5.43 -36.60 0.94
N LEU A 409 5.03 -35.69 0.02
CA LEU A 409 4.76 -34.31 0.34
C LEU A 409 3.30 -34.14 0.78
N VAL A 410 3.11 -33.90 2.07
CA VAL A 410 1.79 -33.62 2.69
C VAL A 410 1.55 -32.11 2.67
N PHE A 411 0.61 -31.64 1.84
CA PHE A 411 0.28 -30.22 1.74
C PHE A 411 -0.96 -29.88 2.58
N LEU A 412 -0.80 -28.96 3.52
CA LEU A 412 -1.82 -28.48 4.43
C LEU A 412 -2.13 -27.00 4.14
N PRO A 413 -3.29 -26.71 3.51
CA PRO A 413 -3.68 -25.33 3.24
C PRO A 413 -4.09 -24.61 4.53
N VAL A 414 -3.60 -23.38 4.70
CA VAL A 414 -4.01 -22.46 5.77
C VAL A 414 -4.58 -21.18 5.16
N ASP A 415 -5.59 -20.59 5.79
CA ASP A 415 -6.24 -19.38 5.26
C ASP A 415 -5.24 -18.21 5.10
N CYS A 416 -4.36 -18.04 6.09
CA CYS A 416 -3.21 -17.15 6.06
C CYS A 416 -2.03 -17.82 6.76
N ALA A 417 -0.81 -17.63 6.27
CA ALA A 417 0.39 -18.13 6.94
C ALA A 417 0.54 -17.56 8.36
N GLY A 418 0.01 -16.37 8.63
CA GLY A 418 -0.04 -15.79 9.98
C GLY A 418 -0.80 -16.62 11.02
N ARG A 419 -1.62 -17.61 10.61
CA ARG A 419 -2.31 -18.55 11.48
C ARG A 419 -1.39 -19.70 11.97
N ILE A 420 -0.27 -19.92 11.30
CA ILE A 420 0.65 -21.01 11.65
C ILE A 420 1.28 -20.71 13.02
N SER A 421 0.94 -21.51 14.02
CA SER A 421 1.47 -21.37 15.37
C SER A 421 2.76 -22.18 15.57
N ARG A 422 3.51 -21.91 16.66
CA ARG A 422 4.68 -22.72 17.05
C ARG A 422 4.31 -24.18 17.20
N HIS A 423 3.16 -24.47 17.80
CA HIS A 423 2.68 -25.84 17.97
C HIS A 423 2.48 -26.54 16.62
N MET A 424 1.86 -25.88 15.65
CA MET A 424 1.70 -26.43 14.29
C MET A 424 3.04 -26.72 13.60
N LEU A 425 4.07 -25.94 13.88
CA LEU A 425 5.40 -26.16 13.32
C LEU A 425 6.16 -27.32 14.00
N LEU A 426 5.93 -27.54 15.30
CA LEU A 426 6.61 -28.59 16.08
C LEU A 426 5.87 -29.93 16.00
N GLU A 427 4.55 -29.93 15.89
CA GLU A 427 3.75 -31.16 15.90
C GLU A 427 4.13 -32.18 14.82
N PRO A 428 4.49 -31.79 13.56
CA PRO A 428 4.94 -32.77 12.57
C PRO A 428 6.19 -33.54 13.01
N PHE A 429 7.15 -32.87 13.69
CA PHE A 429 8.35 -33.52 14.20
C PHE A 429 8.06 -34.53 15.30
N LEU A 430 7.03 -34.29 16.12
CA LEU A 430 6.55 -35.27 17.11
C LEU A 430 5.91 -36.52 16.47
N ARG A 431 5.67 -36.48 15.17
CA ARG A 431 5.15 -37.57 14.33
C ARG A 431 6.19 -38.08 13.34
N ASP A 432 7.47 -37.87 13.65
CA ASP A 432 8.62 -38.29 12.83
C ASP A 432 8.62 -37.77 11.40
N ALA A 433 8.04 -36.57 11.14
CA ALA A 433 8.19 -35.90 9.86
C ALA A 433 9.67 -35.57 9.58
N ALA A 434 10.13 -35.78 8.35
CA ALA A 434 11.49 -35.49 7.96
C ALA A 434 11.78 -33.97 7.89
N GLY A 435 10.75 -33.18 7.50
CA GLY A 435 10.88 -31.73 7.43
C GLY A 435 9.54 -31.01 7.32
N VAL A 436 9.57 -29.71 7.64
CA VAL A 436 8.41 -28.80 7.57
C VAL A 436 8.76 -27.59 6.73
N LEU A 437 7.93 -27.28 5.75
CA LEU A 437 8.09 -26.12 4.88
C LEU A 437 6.88 -25.19 5.01
N VAL A 438 7.12 -23.90 5.25
CA VAL A 438 6.10 -22.86 5.26
C VAL A 438 6.19 -22.05 3.97
N LEU A 439 5.07 -21.99 3.26
CA LEU A 439 4.93 -21.22 2.02
C LEU A 439 3.90 -20.09 2.21
N ALA A 440 4.39 -18.85 2.18
CA ALA A 440 3.60 -17.64 2.39
C ALA A 440 3.52 -16.77 1.13
N CYS A 441 2.66 -15.75 1.14
CA CYS A 441 2.67 -14.71 0.10
C CYS A 441 3.88 -13.76 0.28
N HIS A 442 4.27 -13.09 -0.82
CA HIS A 442 5.35 -12.10 -0.78
C HIS A 442 5.02 -10.93 0.16
N PRO A 443 6.04 -10.30 0.79
CA PRO A 443 5.87 -9.00 1.44
C PRO A 443 5.21 -7.99 0.48
N GLY A 444 4.31 -7.13 1.00
CA GLY A 444 3.52 -6.21 0.19
C GLY A 444 2.31 -6.84 -0.52
N ASN A 445 2.27 -8.18 -0.69
CA ASN A 445 1.18 -8.92 -1.34
C ASN A 445 0.39 -9.80 -0.36
N CYS A 446 0.53 -9.57 0.93
CA CYS A 446 -0.20 -10.33 1.92
C CYS A 446 -1.61 -9.78 2.07
N HIS A 447 -2.64 -10.60 1.81
CA HIS A 447 -4.05 -10.19 2.01
C HIS A 447 -4.36 -9.79 3.46
N ALA A 448 -3.62 -10.36 4.41
CA ALA A 448 -3.68 -10.04 5.84
C ALA A 448 -2.53 -9.11 6.27
N GLU A 449 -2.05 -8.25 5.40
CA GLU A 449 -0.97 -7.27 5.58
C GLU A 449 0.37 -7.90 6.03
N GLN A 450 0.44 -8.41 7.23
CA GLN A 450 1.67 -8.85 7.90
C GLN A 450 1.68 -10.35 8.25
N GLY A 451 0.72 -11.13 7.76
CA GLY A 451 0.62 -12.56 8.10
C GLY A 451 1.85 -13.38 7.70
N ASN A 452 2.48 -13.05 6.58
CA ASN A 452 3.73 -13.64 6.12
C ASN A 452 4.92 -13.28 7.02
N LEU A 453 4.98 -12.04 7.52
CA LEU A 453 6.04 -11.59 8.43
C LEU A 453 5.94 -12.29 9.79
N HIS A 454 4.72 -12.40 10.33
CA HIS A 454 4.49 -13.15 11.56
C HIS A 454 4.81 -14.64 11.42
N ALA A 455 4.51 -15.25 10.27
CA ALA A 455 4.87 -16.64 10.02
C ALA A 455 6.38 -16.83 9.96
N ARG A 456 7.10 -15.93 9.28
CA ARG A 456 8.56 -15.94 9.18
C ARG A 456 9.23 -15.85 10.56
N ALA A 457 8.81 -14.88 11.37
CA ALA A 457 9.38 -14.72 12.72
C ALA A 457 9.19 -15.97 13.59
N ARG A 458 8.01 -16.65 13.48
CA ARG A 458 7.76 -17.90 14.22
C ARG A 458 8.59 -19.06 13.68
N VAL A 459 8.82 -19.13 12.37
CA VAL A 459 9.71 -20.15 11.79
C VAL A 459 11.12 -19.97 12.32
N GLU A 460 11.66 -18.75 12.31
CA GLU A 460 12.98 -18.43 12.83
C GLU A 460 13.11 -18.80 14.32
N GLU A 461 12.09 -18.51 15.11
CA GLU A 461 12.03 -18.87 16.53
C GLU A 461 12.03 -20.41 16.74
N VAL A 462 11.22 -21.13 15.97
CA VAL A 462 11.17 -22.60 16.08
C VAL A 462 12.44 -23.26 15.55
N GLN A 463 13.10 -22.68 14.54
CA GLN A 463 14.44 -23.13 14.10
C GLN A 463 15.47 -23.10 15.24
N HIS A 464 15.47 -22.03 16.05
CA HIS A 464 16.34 -21.99 17.25
C HIS A 464 15.96 -23.05 18.27
N MET A 465 14.66 -23.30 18.50
CA MET A 465 14.23 -24.39 19.39
C MET A 465 14.67 -25.77 18.90
N LEU A 466 14.64 -26.02 17.59
CA LEU A 466 15.14 -27.27 17.00
C LEU A 466 16.65 -27.46 17.26
N GLU A 467 17.46 -26.39 17.07
CA GLU A 467 18.88 -26.40 17.38
C GLU A 467 19.17 -26.73 18.86
N GLU A 468 18.41 -26.10 19.78
CA GLU A 468 18.52 -26.38 21.22
C GLU A 468 18.16 -27.83 21.57
N LEU A 469 17.28 -28.46 20.81
CA LEU A 469 16.89 -29.87 20.95
C LEU A 469 17.83 -30.83 20.22
N GLY A 470 18.86 -30.33 19.55
CA GLY A 470 19.83 -31.15 18.80
C GLY A 470 19.31 -31.62 17.43
N LEU A 471 18.29 -30.97 16.90
CA LEU A 471 17.76 -31.21 15.56
C LEU A 471 18.28 -30.12 14.61
N GLU A 472 18.48 -30.49 13.35
CA GLU A 472 18.94 -29.55 12.33
C GLU A 472 17.84 -28.51 12.01
N LYS A 473 18.17 -27.23 12.15
CA LYS A 473 17.24 -26.13 11.84
C LYS A 473 16.78 -26.11 10.38
N GLU A 474 17.58 -26.65 9.50
CA GLU A 474 17.32 -26.79 8.07
C GLU A 474 16.11 -27.68 7.78
N ARG A 475 15.67 -28.50 8.74
CA ARG A 475 14.44 -29.30 8.67
C ARG A 475 13.19 -28.43 8.65
N LEU A 476 13.28 -27.18 9.09
CA LEU A 476 12.20 -26.22 9.01
C LEU A 476 12.55 -25.11 8.01
N GLY A 477 11.79 -25.00 6.92
CA GLY A 477 12.00 -24.01 5.86
C GLY A 477 10.90 -22.97 5.77
N PHE A 478 11.26 -21.77 5.27
CA PHE A 478 10.29 -20.70 4.96
C PHE A 478 10.61 -20.10 3.59
N HIS A 479 9.59 -20.02 2.72
CA HIS A 479 9.69 -19.32 1.43
C HIS A 479 8.42 -18.53 1.13
N THR A 480 8.57 -17.57 0.23
CA THR A 480 7.44 -16.78 -0.26
C THR A 480 7.22 -17.03 -1.76
N LEU A 481 5.96 -17.03 -2.20
CA LEU A 481 5.60 -17.11 -3.61
C LEU A 481 4.21 -16.53 -3.88
N ALA A 482 3.97 -16.13 -5.14
CA ALA A 482 2.68 -15.65 -5.60
C ALA A 482 1.82 -16.80 -6.18
N ALA A 483 0.50 -16.54 -6.30
CA ALA A 483 -0.47 -17.51 -6.80
C ALA A 483 -0.18 -18.01 -8.24
N ASN A 484 0.45 -17.18 -9.07
CA ASN A 484 0.81 -17.46 -10.46
C ASN A 484 2.19 -18.11 -10.63
N GLN A 485 2.87 -18.46 -9.54
CA GLN A 485 4.23 -19.03 -9.55
C GLN A 485 4.25 -20.55 -9.40
N GLY A 486 3.43 -21.28 -10.18
CA GLY A 486 3.41 -22.76 -10.19
C GLY A 486 4.78 -23.40 -10.39
N PRO A 487 5.58 -23.00 -11.41
CA PRO A 487 6.96 -23.53 -11.58
C PRO A 487 7.89 -23.26 -10.41
N ALA A 488 7.73 -22.13 -9.71
CA ALA A 488 8.52 -21.82 -8.52
C ALA A 488 8.13 -22.72 -7.33
N PHE A 489 6.84 -23.08 -7.19
CA PHE A 489 6.39 -24.04 -6.20
C PHE A 489 7.11 -25.39 -6.35
N ASP A 490 7.15 -25.94 -7.57
CA ASP A 490 7.82 -27.21 -7.88
C ASP A 490 9.32 -27.13 -7.51
N ARG A 491 9.99 -26.07 -7.94
CA ARG A 491 11.41 -25.86 -7.65
C ARG A 491 11.68 -25.78 -6.14
N ILE A 492 10.93 -24.95 -5.40
CA ILE A 492 11.10 -24.78 -3.95
C ILE A 492 10.86 -26.10 -3.21
N ALA A 493 9.83 -26.86 -3.58
CA ALA A 493 9.53 -28.14 -2.97
C ALA A 493 10.67 -29.15 -3.19
N LYS A 494 11.18 -29.28 -4.42
CA LYS A 494 12.29 -30.17 -4.75
C LYS A 494 13.61 -29.77 -4.08
N GLU A 495 13.93 -28.48 -4.06
CA GLU A 495 15.10 -27.96 -3.37
C GLU A 495 15.05 -28.24 -1.86
N PHE A 496 13.86 -28.09 -1.25
CA PHE A 496 13.67 -28.39 0.15
C PHE A 496 13.84 -29.89 0.44
N ILE A 497 13.23 -30.76 -0.35
CA ILE A 497 13.34 -32.22 -0.22
C ILE A 497 14.82 -32.65 -0.35
N GLY A 498 15.51 -32.22 -1.40
CA GLY A 498 16.92 -32.54 -1.59
C GLY A 498 17.82 -32.08 -0.44
N ARG A 499 17.50 -30.94 0.19
CA ARG A 499 18.17 -30.46 1.39
C ARG A 499 17.99 -31.43 2.57
N ILE A 500 16.76 -31.90 2.80
CA ILE A 500 16.42 -32.77 3.90
C ILE A 500 17.04 -34.17 3.70
N GLU A 501 17.07 -34.66 2.46
CA GLU A 501 17.74 -35.93 2.13
C GLU A 501 19.22 -35.87 2.44
N GLY A 502 19.89 -34.74 2.13
CA GLY A 502 21.32 -34.55 2.47
C GLY A 502 21.64 -34.41 3.95
N LEU A 503 20.63 -34.26 4.83
CA LEU A 503 20.80 -34.27 6.30
C LEU A 503 20.77 -35.70 6.89
N LYS A 504 20.40 -36.70 6.10
CA LYS A 504 20.33 -38.10 6.54
C LYS A 504 21.64 -38.84 6.33
N ASP A 505 22.57 -38.30 5.54
CA ASP A 505 23.92 -38.77 5.28
C ASP A 505 24.93 -38.09 6.23
#